data_2af0f09a2e993e799dc16b6d7db3f2aa
#
_entry.id   2af0f09a2e993e799dc16b6d7db3f2aa
#
_cell.length_a   1.000
_cell.length_b   1.000
_cell.length_c   1.000
_cell.angle_alpha   90.00
_cell.angle_beta   90.00
_cell.angle_gamma   90.00
#
_symmetry.space_group_name_H-M   'P 1'
#
loop_
_entity.id
_entity.type
_entity.pdbx_description
1 polymer ?
#
loop_
_entity_poly.entity_id
_entity_poly.type
_entity_poly.pdbx_seq_one_letter_code
_entity_poly.pdbx_strand_id
1 'polypeptide(L)'
;MKRFITALCIILTSLLIAHAETYVVCVGIANYADPKVKNLTKTEADAKAMAAFYKKATDNVITITGKYASKSRILNSIRSQFARAGADDKIVFYFSGHGYPGGFCPYDMLKLDDGIKYSDIISIMQKSRAGSKFIFADACHSGAIRKEGQGSDINSGNVLLFLSSRGNELSAESPFMANGFFTKHLIRGLGGGADSDKDRRITAKELFDYVSKGVKSQTNNRQHPVMWGSFDDNLTIVEYRKK
;
A
#
# COMPACT_ATOMS: atom_id res chain seq x y z
N MET A 1 -37.77 5.07 -62.33
CA MET A 1 -37.17 4.11 -61.38
C MET A 1 -36.10 4.83 -60.58
N LYS A 2 -36.41 5.26 -59.36
CA LYS A 2 -35.43 5.93 -58.41
C LYS A 2 -34.82 4.87 -57.54
N ARG A 3 -33.50 4.70 -57.65
CA ARG A 3 -32.70 3.80 -56.75
C ARG A 3 -32.41 4.52 -55.45
N PHE A 4 -32.97 4.04 -54.35
CA PHE A 4 -32.58 4.44 -53.01
C PHE A 4 -31.29 3.70 -52.64
N ILE A 5 -30.19 4.43 -52.45
CA ILE A 5 -28.95 3.92 -51.87
C ILE A 5 -29.08 4.13 -50.38
N THR A 6 -29.28 3.04 -49.62
CA THR A 6 -29.29 3.06 -48.18
C THR A 6 -27.83 2.94 -47.70
N ALA A 7 -27.25 4.05 -47.25
CA ALA A 7 -25.93 4.05 -46.64
C ALA A 7 -26.04 3.43 -45.24
N LEU A 8 -25.48 2.25 -45.05
CA LEU A 8 -25.34 1.59 -43.76
C LEU A 8 -24.11 2.19 -43.02
N CYS A 9 -24.35 3.11 -42.09
CA CYS A 9 -23.29 3.60 -41.18
C CYS A 9 -22.97 2.51 -40.16
N ILE A 10 -21.89 1.77 -40.36
CA ILE A 10 -21.33 0.87 -39.36
C ILE A 10 -20.59 1.76 -38.34
N ILE A 11 -21.25 2.01 -37.22
CA ILE A 11 -20.58 2.63 -36.05
C ILE A 11 -19.66 1.57 -35.46
N LEU A 12 -18.36 1.67 -35.76
CA LEU A 12 -17.31 0.88 -35.13
C LEU A 12 -17.12 1.44 -33.73
N THR A 13 -17.88 0.92 -32.74
CA THR A 13 -17.59 1.14 -31.32
C THR A 13 -16.35 0.35 -31.01
N SER A 14 -15.17 1.00 -31.01
CA SER A 14 -13.98 0.45 -30.40
C SER A 14 -14.27 0.25 -28.91
N LEU A 15 -14.52 -0.99 -28.50
CA LEU A 15 -14.46 -1.35 -27.08
C LEU A 15 -13.03 -1.07 -26.61
N LEU A 16 -12.82 0.09 -25.99
CA LEU A 16 -11.64 0.34 -25.18
C LEU A 16 -11.71 -0.66 -24.03
N ILE A 17 -10.97 -1.76 -24.13
CA ILE A 17 -10.74 -2.65 -22.99
C ILE A 17 -9.99 -1.80 -21.98
N ALA A 18 -10.70 -1.24 -21.02
CA ALA A 18 -10.11 -0.52 -19.91
C ALA A 18 -9.26 -1.53 -19.13
N HIS A 19 -7.95 -1.41 -19.23
CA HIS A 19 -7.05 -2.16 -18.38
C HIS A 19 -7.14 -1.61 -16.98
N ALA A 20 -7.31 -2.49 -15.99
CA ALA A 20 -7.25 -2.11 -14.58
C ALA A 20 -5.90 -1.46 -14.26
N GLU A 21 -5.96 -0.21 -13.83
CA GLU A 21 -4.80 0.58 -13.45
C GLU A 21 -4.48 0.42 -11.96
N THR A 22 -3.23 0.71 -11.61
CA THR A 22 -2.82 0.73 -10.20
C THR A 22 -2.27 2.10 -9.84
N TYR A 23 -2.88 2.74 -8.85
CA TYR A 23 -2.48 4.05 -8.34
C TYR A 23 -1.76 3.87 -7.00
N VAL A 24 -0.55 4.39 -6.89
CA VAL A 24 0.34 4.11 -5.75
C VAL A 24 0.85 5.40 -5.13
N VAL A 25 0.85 5.45 -3.80
CA VAL A 25 1.56 6.49 -3.02
C VAL A 25 2.48 5.79 -2.03
N CYS A 26 3.79 6.00 -2.19
CA CYS A 26 4.83 5.48 -1.31
C CYS A 26 5.43 6.61 -0.48
N VAL A 27 5.43 6.45 0.85
CA VAL A 27 5.97 7.42 1.81
C VAL A 27 7.08 6.77 2.62
N GLY A 28 8.23 7.47 2.74
CA GLY A 28 9.34 7.03 3.57
C GLY A 28 9.98 8.19 4.32
N ILE A 29 10.10 8.09 5.64
CA ILE A 29 10.59 9.16 6.50
C ILE A 29 11.68 8.62 7.42
N ALA A 30 12.92 9.05 7.19
CA ALA A 30 14.07 8.68 8.00
C ALA A 30 14.39 9.73 9.08
N ASN A 31 14.29 11.01 8.73
CA ASN A 31 14.59 12.12 9.62
C ASN A 31 13.34 12.97 9.81
N TYR A 32 13.18 13.54 10.99
CA TYR A 32 12.01 14.31 11.41
C TYR A 32 12.39 15.75 11.74
N ALA A 33 11.43 16.68 11.64
CA ALA A 33 11.67 18.10 11.99
C ALA A 33 11.94 18.26 13.49
N ASP A 34 11.31 17.45 14.34
CA ASP A 34 11.62 17.43 15.78
C ASP A 34 12.91 16.62 16.02
N PRO A 35 14.00 17.28 16.51
CA PRO A 35 15.27 16.61 16.79
C PRO A 35 15.19 15.58 17.93
N LYS A 36 14.12 15.56 18.71
CA LYS A 36 13.88 14.56 19.75
C LYS A 36 13.39 13.23 19.19
N VAL A 37 12.90 13.20 17.95
CA VAL A 37 12.47 11.97 17.27
C VAL A 37 13.70 11.27 16.73
N LYS A 38 13.90 10.03 17.15
CA LYS A 38 15.05 9.20 16.70
C LYS A 38 15.01 8.99 15.18
N ASN A 39 16.13 9.23 14.53
CA ASN A 39 16.29 8.95 13.10
C ASN A 39 16.20 7.44 12.80
N LEU A 40 15.66 7.11 11.64
CA LEU A 40 15.60 5.79 11.05
C LEU A 40 16.56 5.69 9.85
N THR A 41 16.93 4.49 9.44
CA THR A 41 17.98 4.32 8.42
C THR A 41 17.48 3.77 7.09
N LYS A 42 16.36 3.05 7.05
CA LYS A 42 15.92 2.27 5.89
C LYS A 42 14.65 2.81 5.21
N THR A 43 13.89 3.59 5.91
CA THR A 43 12.51 3.96 5.55
C THR A 43 12.39 4.67 4.20
N GLU A 44 13.31 5.57 3.86
CA GLU A 44 13.31 6.23 2.54
C GLU A 44 13.73 5.27 1.42
N ALA A 45 14.69 4.37 1.69
CA ALA A 45 15.09 3.32 0.75
C ALA A 45 13.94 2.34 0.51
N ASP A 46 13.21 1.99 1.55
CA ASP A 46 12.01 1.14 1.49
C ASP A 46 10.94 1.72 0.58
N ALA A 47 10.59 3.00 0.78
CA ALA A 47 9.62 3.68 -0.05
C ALA A 47 10.05 3.77 -1.52
N LYS A 48 11.33 4.06 -1.77
CA LYS A 48 11.89 4.09 -3.13
C LYS A 48 11.88 2.71 -3.79
N ALA A 49 12.21 1.66 -3.05
CA ALA A 49 12.19 0.28 -3.55
C ALA A 49 10.77 -0.18 -3.89
N MET A 50 9.78 0.13 -3.03
CA MET A 50 8.39 -0.17 -3.29
C MET A 50 7.87 0.61 -4.51
N ALA A 51 8.19 1.90 -4.62
CA ALA A 51 7.85 2.70 -5.79
C ALA A 51 8.48 2.15 -7.08
N ALA A 52 9.76 1.75 -7.03
CA ALA A 52 10.45 1.14 -8.17
C ALA A 52 9.83 -0.21 -8.59
N PHE A 53 9.32 -0.98 -7.62
CA PHE A 53 8.57 -2.20 -7.92
C PHE A 53 7.31 -1.90 -8.75
N TYR A 54 6.47 -0.97 -8.28
CA TYR A 54 5.22 -0.64 -8.99
C TYR A 54 5.44 0.09 -10.31
N LYS A 55 6.48 0.91 -10.45
CA LYS A 55 6.84 1.59 -11.70
C LYS A 55 7.16 0.66 -12.87
N LYS A 56 7.37 -0.62 -12.63
CA LYS A 56 7.50 -1.63 -13.69
C LYS A 56 6.18 -1.94 -14.38
N ALA A 57 5.05 -1.62 -13.76
CA ALA A 57 3.71 -1.96 -14.23
C ALA A 57 2.80 -0.74 -14.44
N THR A 58 3.09 0.41 -13.81
CA THR A 58 2.27 1.62 -13.92
C THR A 58 3.09 2.89 -13.74
N ASP A 59 2.71 3.96 -14.43
CA ASP A 59 3.29 5.31 -14.25
C ASP A 59 2.59 6.08 -13.11
N ASN A 60 1.48 5.56 -12.57
CA ASN A 60 0.68 6.20 -11.52
C ASN A 60 1.30 6.03 -10.12
N VAL A 61 2.58 6.35 -9.96
CA VAL A 61 3.32 6.17 -8.70
C VAL A 61 3.85 7.50 -8.18
N ILE A 62 3.38 7.92 -7.00
CA ILE A 62 3.90 9.06 -6.25
C ILE A 62 4.84 8.54 -5.15
N THR A 63 6.03 9.15 -5.05
CA THR A 63 7.00 8.86 -3.98
C THR A 63 7.28 10.12 -3.20
N ILE A 64 7.11 10.07 -1.86
CA ILE A 64 7.31 11.21 -0.97
C ILE A 64 8.30 10.77 0.12
N THR A 65 9.45 11.44 0.22
CA THR A 65 10.48 11.04 1.19
C THR A 65 11.03 12.22 1.98
N GLY A 66 11.52 11.95 3.19
CA GLY A 66 12.21 12.90 4.07
C GLY A 66 11.39 14.15 4.34
N LYS A 67 12.02 15.32 4.25
CA LYS A 67 11.39 16.63 4.54
C LYS A 67 10.18 16.98 3.68
N TYR A 68 9.99 16.30 2.56
CA TYR A 68 8.82 16.49 1.71
C TYR A 68 7.58 15.71 2.18
N ALA A 69 7.74 14.84 3.17
CA ALA A 69 6.66 14.01 3.70
C ALA A 69 5.90 14.70 4.85
N SER A 70 5.46 15.94 4.63
CA SER A 70 4.57 16.65 5.57
C SER A 70 3.17 16.02 5.58
N LYS A 71 2.45 16.17 6.70
CA LYS A 71 1.07 15.69 6.85
C LYS A 71 0.18 16.14 5.70
N SER A 72 0.19 17.44 5.38
CA SER A 72 -0.64 18.00 4.33
C SER A 72 -0.31 17.40 2.96
N ARG A 73 0.99 17.27 2.61
CA ARG A 73 1.42 16.72 1.33
C ARG A 73 1.03 15.24 1.19
N ILE A 74 1.24 14.44 2.23
CA ILE A 74 0.87 13.03 2.23
C ILE A 74 -0.64 12.89 1.98
N LEU A 75 -1.48 13.54 2.81
CA LEU A 75 -2.93 13.42 2.70
C LEU A 75 -3.47 13.94 1.36
N ASN A 76 -2.95 15.05 0.86
CA ASN A 76 -3.35 15.60 -0.44
C ASN A 76 -2.94 14.68 -1.60
N SER A 77 -1.74 14.09 -1.54
CA SER A 77 -1.27 13.15 -2.56
C SER A 77 -2.13 11.88 -2.60
N ILE A 78 -2.50 11.34 -1.43
CA ILE A 78 -3.37 10.17 -1.36
C ILE A 78 -4.76 10.52 -1.92
N ARG A 79 -5.35 11.65 -1.52
CA ARG A 79 -6.68 12.07 -2.02
C ARG A 79 -6.69 12.25 -3.53
N SER A 80 -5.74 13.03 -4.06
CA SER A 80 -5.69 13.34 -5.49
C SER A 80 -5.39 12.10 -6.33
N GLN A 81 -4.46 11.25 -5.88
CA GLN A 81 -4.07 10.06 -6.63
C GLN A 81 -5.20 9.03 -6.65
N PHE A 82 -5.84 8.76 -5.51
CA PHE A 82 -6.86 7.72 -5.39
C PHE A 82 -8.25 8.15 -5.86
N ALA A 83 -8.50 9.45 -6.02
CA ALA A 83 -9.71 9.96 -6.66
C ALA A 83 -9.78 9.64 -8.17
N ARG A 84 -8.63 9.31 -8.80
CA ARG A 84 -8.54 8.97 -10.22
C ARG A 84 -9.02 7.55 -10.52
N ALA A 85 -9.00 6.67 -9.52
CA ALA A 85 -9.29 5.26 -9.68
C ALA A 85 -10.78 4.98 -9.96
N GLY A 86 -11.04 4.08 -10.88
CA GLY A 86 -12.34 3.49 -11.20
C GLY A 86 -12.59 2.17 -10.48
N ALA A 87 -13.72 1.52 -10.76
CA ALA A 87 -14.16 0.31 -10.06
C ALA A 87 -13.25 -0.92 -10.29
N ASP A 88 -12.59 -1.00 -11.42
CA ASP A 88 -11.69 -2.11 -11.74
C ASP A 88 -10.25 -1.86 -11.28
N ASP A 89 -9.94 -0.64 -10.84
CA ASP A 89 -8.59 -0.22 -10.49
C ASP A 89 -8.20 -0.64 -9.08
N LYS A 90 -6.88 -0.57 -8.84
CA LYS A 90 -6.24 -0.82 -7.54
C LYS A 90 -5.63 0.46 -6.99
N ILE A 91 -5.76 0.68 -5.69
CA ILE A 91 -5.06 1.74 -4.98
C ILE A 91 -4.16 1.15 -3.89
N VAL A 92 -2.95 1.69 -3.78
CA VAL A 92 -1.93 1.22 -2.85
C VAL A 92 -1.34 2.38 -2.09
N PHE A 93 -1.48 2.36 -0.78
CA PHE A 93 -0.74 3.23 0.12
C PHE A 93 0.36 2.44 0.83
N TYR A 94 1.60 2.87 0.66
CA TYR A 94 2.75 2.33 1.37
C TYR A 94 3.36 3.39 2.29
N PHE A 95 3.66 3.02 3.53
CA PHE A 95 4.32 3.87 4.51
C PHE A 95 5.47 3.13 5.18
N SER A 96 6.64 3.78 5.29
CA SER A 96 7.76 3.34 6.12
C SER A 96 8.28 4.51 6.96
N GLY A 97 8.25 4.39 8.29
CA GLY A 97 8.59 5.47 9.21
C GLY A 97 8.15 5.19 10.63
N HIS A 98 8.22 6.20 11.49
CA HIS A 98 7.67 6.08 12.85
C HIS A 98 6.15 6.03 12.84
N GLY A 99 5.61 5.17 13.69
CA GLY A 99 4.20 5.11 14.03
C GLY A 99 4.00 5.34 15.53
N TYR A 100 2.81 5.77 15.89
CA TYR A 100 2.34 5.90 17.27
C TYR A 100 0.97 5.21 17.41
N PRO A 101 0.49 4.90 18.62
CA PRO A 101 -0.86 4.39 18.78
C PRO A 101 -1.88 5.38 18.22
N GLY A 102 -2.50 5.03 17.08
CA GLY A 102 -3.48 5.87 16.38
C GLY A 102 -3.02 6.50 15.08
N GLY A 103 -1.73 6.38 14.68
CA GLY A 103 -1.31 7.02 13.45
C GLY A 103 0.14 6.85 13.02
N PHE A 104 0.47 7.54 11.94
CA PHE A 104 1.82 7.68 11.40
C PHE A 104 2.39 9.05 11.70
N CYS A 105 3.70 9.11 11.94
CA CYS A 105 4.42 10.35 12.17
C CYS A 105 4.84 10.96 10.82
N PRO A 106 4.26 12.10 10.36
CA PRO A 106 4.78 12.85 9.23
C PRO A 106 6.06 13.58 9.62
N TYR A 107 6.81 14.07 8.61
CA TYR A 107 8.06 14.80 8.83
C TYR A 107 7.89 16.01 9.77
N ASP A 108 6.80 16.75 9.64
CA ASP A 108 6.49 18.00 10.32
C ASP A 108 5.75 17.82 11.66
N MET A 109 5.70 16.61 12.20
CA MET A 109 5.05 16.31 13.48
C MET A 109 5.87 16.85 14.65
N LEU A 110 5.30 17.75 15.44
CA LEU A 110 5.88 18.30 16.68
C LEU A 110 5.11 17.84 17.93
N LYS A 111 3.84 17.49 17.78
CA LYS A 111 2.94 16.99 18.83
C LYS A 111 1.99 15.93 18.26
N LEU A 112 1.33 15.15 19.10
CA LEU A 112 0.46 14.05 18.68
C LEU A 112 -0.65 14.47 17.70
N ASP A 113 -1.23 15.66 17.88
CA ASP A 113 -2.27 16.19 16.99
C ASP A 113 -1.79 16.49 15.56
N ASP A 114 -0.48 16.66 15.39
CA ASP A 114 0.13 16.87 14.08
C ASP A 114 0.29 15.54 13.30
N GLY A 115 0.12 14.40 13.97
CA GLY A 115 0.21 13.08 13.35
C GLY A 115 -0.87 12.82 12.30
N ILE A 116 -0.61 11.87 11.41
CA ILE A 116 -1.59 11.37 10.45
C ILE A 116 -2.38 10.24 11.13
N LYS A 117 -3.65 10.49 11.43
CA LYS A 117 -4.50 9.46 12.05
C LYS A 117 -4.79 8.32 11.07
N TYR A 118 -4.86 7.10 11.57
CA TYR A 118 -5.25 5.95 10.75
C TYR A 118 -6.64 6.11 10.15
N SER A 119 -7.58 6.70 10.91
CA SER A 119 -8.93 7.04 10.44
C SER A 119 -8.94 7.95 9.21
N ASP A 120 -8.00 8.91 9.11
CA ASP A 120 -7.88 9.78 7.94
C ASP A 120 -7.52 8.98 6.68
N ILE A 121 -6.54 8.07 6.80
CA ILE A 121 -6.11 7.22 5.68
C ILE A 121 -7.25 6.28 5.26
N ILE A 122 -7.87 5.60 6.22
CA ILE A 122 -8.97 4.65 5.97
C ILE A 122 -10.13 5.38 5.28
N SER A 123 -10.53 6.55 5.78
CA SER A 123 -11.61 7.35 5.18
C SER A 123 -11.31 7.75 3.72
N ILE A 124 -10.06 8.10 3.41
CA ILE A 124 -9.65 8.41 2.03
C ILE A 124 -9.72 7.15 1.16
N MET A 125 -9.24 6.02 1.65
CA MET A 125 -9.29 4.75 0.94
C MET A 125 -10.73 4.33 0.65
N GLN A 126 -11.63 4.43 1.63
CA GLN A 126 -13.04 4.09 1.49
C GLN A 126 -13.77 4.96 0.47
N LYS A 127 -13.48 6.27 0.42
CA LYS A 127 -14.07 7.22 -0.54
C LYS A 127 -13.62 6.99 -1.98
N SER A 128 -12.51 6.30 -2.22
CA SER A 128 -12.08 5.92 -3.57
C SER A 128 -13.03 4.89 -4.17
N ARG A 129 -13.30 5.01 -5.47
CA ARG A 129 -14.09 4.04 -6.25
C ARG A 129 -13.34 2.76 -6.60
N ALA A 130 -12.03 2.69 -6.29
CA ALA A 130 -11.21 1.52 -6.59
C ALA A 130 -11.82 0.23 -6.05
N GLY A 131 -11.80 -0.82 -6.85
CA GLY A 131 -12.30 -2.14 -6.47
C GLY A 131 -11.40 -2.87 -5.47
N SER A 132 -10.08 -2.59 -5.52
CA SER A 132 -9.11 -3.17 -4.59
C SER A 132 -8.28 -2.08 -3.91
N LYS A 133 -8.12 -2.16 -2.58
CA LYS A 133 -7.52 -1.11 -1.75
C LYS A 133 -6.55 -1.72 -0.76
N PHE A 134 -5.28 -1.34 -0.86
CA PHE A 134 -4.19 -1.93 -0.07
C PHE A 134 -3.45 -0.87 0.74
N ILE A 135 -3.22 -1.17 2.02
CA ILE A 135 -2.33 -0.42 2.91
C ILE A 135 -1.20 -1.34 3.34
N PHE A 136 0.02 -1.01 3.00
CA PHE A 136 1.23 -1.66 3.47
C PHE A 136 1.99 -0.71 4.39
N ALA A 137 2.19 -1.07 5.66
CA ALA A 137 2.86 -0.20 6.61
C ALA A 137 4.02 -0.91 7.33
N ASP A 138 5.23 -0.39 7.11
CA ASP A 138 6.44 -0.76 7.84
C ASP A 138 6.73 0.30 8.91
N ALA A 139 6.01 0.22 10.03
CA ALA A 139 6.07 1.17 11.12
C ALA A 139 5.80 0.49 12.46
N CYS A 140 6.40 1.04 13.53
CA CYS A 140 6.07 0.64 14.90
C CYS A 140 4.58 0.84 15.16
N HIS A 141 3.99 -0.01 15.99
CA HIS A 141 2.56 0.07 16.35
C HIS A 141 1.58 0.03 15.15
N SER A 142 2.04 -0.32 13.95
CA SER A 142 1.18 -0.34 12.77
C SER A 142 -0.05 -1.24 12.95
N GLY A 143 0.05 -2.32 13.69
CA GLY A 143 -1.08 -3.19 14.05
C GLY A 143 -2.18 -2.52 14.89
N ALA A 144 -1.93 -1.34 15.49
CA ALA A 144 -2.94 -0.59 16.23
C ALA A 144 -4.02 0.03 15.32
N ILE A 145 -3.74 0.22 14.03
CA ILE A 145 -4.73 0.69 13.02
C ILE A 145 -5.99 -0.20 13.03
N ARG A 146 -5.82 -1.46 13.36
CA ARG A 146 -6.92 -2.44 13.49
C ARG A 146 -7.94 -2.05 14.56
N LYS A 147 -7.49 -1.46 15.69
CA LYS A 147 -8.39 -1.09 16.80
C LYS A 147 -9.24 0.11 16.49
N GLU A 148 -8.72 1.07 15.75
CA GLU A 148 -9.45 2.28 15.37
C GLU A 148 -10.53 2.01 14.31
N GLY A 149 -10.34 0.97 13.52
CA GLY A 149 -11.35 0.53 12.57
C GLY A 149 -12.48 -0.33 13.16
N GLN A 150 -12.37 -0.76 14.42
CA GLN A 150 -13.45 -1.53 15.06
C GLN A 150 -14.69 -0.69 15.40
N GLY A 151 -14.60 0.65 15.35
CA GLY A 151 -15.72 1.55 15.65
C GLY A 151 -16.66 1.84 14.49
N SER A 152 -16.26 1.66 13.25
CA SER A 152 -17.10 1.77 12.04
C SER A 152 -16.32 1.34 10.79
N ASP A 153 -16.78 0.31 10.08
CA ASP A 153 -16.68 0.23 8.61
C ASP A 153 -15.36 -0.07 7.90
N ILE A 154 -14.25 -0.47 8.52
CA ILE A 154 -13.16 -1.09 7.77
C ILE A 154 -13.67 -2.34 7.03
N ASN A 155 -14.68 -3.00 7.59
CA ASN A 155 -15.34 -4.13 6.96
C ASN A 155 -16.18 -3.76 5.73
N SER A 156 -16.54 -2.49 5.51
CA SER A 156 -17.41 -2.07 4.41
C SER A 156 -16.67 -1.58 3.15
N GLY A 157 -15.35 -1.39 3.22
CA GLY A 157 -14.60 -0.70 2.18
C GLY A 157 -13.62 -1.55 1.36
N ASN A 158 -13.57 -2.87 1.52
CA ASN A 158 -12.59 -3.75 0.85
C ASN A 158 -11.13 -3.28 1.00
N VAL A 159 -10.77 -2.73 2.17
CA VAL A 159 -9.41 -2.29 2.46
C VAL A 159 -8.65 -3.43 3.12
N LEU A 160 -7.59 -3.88 2.45
CA LEU A 160 -6.66 -4.86 2.98
C LEU A 160 -5.44 -4.17 3.59
N LEU A 161 -5.16 -4.48 4.85
CA LEU A 161 -4.03 -3.96 5.59
C LEU A 161 -2.98 -5.05 5.79
N PHE A 162 -1.74 -4.79 5.32
CA PHE A 162 -0.54 -5.55 5.65
C PHE A 162 0.35 -4.70 6.51
N LEU A 163 0.60 -5.12 7.73
CA LEU A 163 1.28 -4.33 8.75
C LEU A 163 2.50 -5.10 9.24
N SER A 164 3.62 -4.40 9.42
CA SER A 164 4.91 -5.01 9.74
C SER A 164 4.99 -5.63 11.13
N SER A 165 4.15 -5.17 12.08
CA SER A 165 4.19 -5.62 13.47
C SER A 165 2.82 -5.55 14.13
N ARG A 166 2.65 -6.26 15.25
CA ARG A 166 1.50 -6.12 16.14
C ARG A 166 1.48 -4.72 16.77
N GLY A 167 0.30 -4.30 17.25
CA GLY A 167 0.11 -2.97 17.81
C GLY A 167 0.99 -2.61 19.03
N ASN A 168 1.63 -3.58 19.65
CA ASN A 168 2.55 -3.43 20.78
C ASN A 168 4.00 -3.79 20.45
N GLU A 169 4.32 -4.03 19.19
CA GLU A 169 5.65 -4.42 18.73
C GLU A 169 6.34 -3.31 17.96
N LEU A 170 7.67 -3.24 18.04
CA LEU A 170 8.50 -2.38 17.22
C LEU A 170 8.88 -3.10 15.93
N SER A 171 8.88 -2.39 14.82
CA SER A 171 9.45 -2.89 13.56
C SER A 171 10.97 -2.99 13.66
N ALA A 172 11.52 -4.12 13.22
CA ALA A 172 12.95 -4.37 13.30
C ALA A 172 13.68 -3.89 12.04
N GLU A 173 14.82 -3.24 12.24
CA GLU A 173 15.78 -2.87 11.20
C GLU A 173 17.10 -3.61 11.40
N SER A 174 17.80 -3.88 10.30
CA SER A 174 19.19 -4.38 10.34
C SER A 174 20.11 -3.39 9.65
N PRO A 175 21.22 -2.99 10.27
CA PRO A 175 22.18 -2.07 9.66
C PRO A 175 22.86 -2.64 8.41
N PHE A 176 22.87 -3.97 8.27
CA PHE A 176 23.50 -4.67 7.13
C PHE A 176 22.55 -4.93 5.95
N MET A 177 21.31 -4.47 6.02
CA MET A 177 20.33 -4.68 4.94
C MET A 177 19.98 -3.37 4.26
N ALA A 178 19.69 -3.44 2.95
CA ALA A 178 19.26 -2.27 2.17
C ALA A 178 17.86 -1.79 2.58
N ASN A 179 16.98 -2.70 2.98
CA ASN A 179 15.60 -2.45 3.36
C ASN A 179 15.26 -3.06 4.72
N GLY A 180 14.19 -2.59 5.36
CA GLY A 180 13.59 -3.24 6.52
C GLY A 180 13.16 -4.68 6.22
N PHE A 181 13.06 -5.51 7.25
CA PHE A 181 12.72 -6.94 7.06
C PHE A 181 11.37 -7.12 6.39
N PHE A 182 10.36 -6.38 6.82
CA PHE A 182 9.02 -6.47 6.27
C PHE A 182 9.00 -6.05 4.79
N THR A 183 9.52 -4.87 4.46
CA THR A 183 9.55 -4.34 3.10
C THR A 183 10.32 -5.24 2.15
N LYS A 184 11.45 -5.81 2.58
CA LYS A 184 12.22 -6.77 1.78
C LYS A 184 11.38 -7.99 1.39
N HIS A 185 10.68 -8.60 2.37
CA HIS A 185 9.85 -9.77 2.09
C HIS A 185 8.59 -9.41 1.30
N LEU A 186 8.00 -8.24 1.56
CA LEU A 186 6.85 -7.75 0.82
C LEU A 186 7.17 -7.60 -0.67
N ILE A 187 8.25 -6.91 -1.03
CA ILE A 187 8.67 -6.72 -2.44
C ILE A 187 8.99 -8.06 -3.09
N ARG A 188 9.68 -8.98 -2.39
CA ARG A 188 9.98 -10.32 -2.94
C ARG A 188 8.72 -11.14 -3.15
N GLY A 189 7.79 -11.11 -2.20
CA GLY A 189 6.51 -11.78 -2.31
C GLY A 189 5.70 -11.26 -3.48
N LEU A 190 5.50 -9.94 -3.54
CA LEU A 190 4.85 -9.25 -4.66
C LEU A 190 5.56 -9.51 -6.01
N GLY A 191 6.86 -9.75 -6.00
CA GLY A 191 7.68 -10.05 -7.19
C GLY A 191 7.63 -11.51 -7.66
N GLY A 192 6.68 -12.32 -7.18
CA GLY A 192 6.49 -13.72 -7.56
C GLY A 192 6.92 -14.73 -6.52
N GLY A 193 7.66 -14.30 -5.48
CA GLY A 193 8.14 -15.24 -4.45
C GLY A 193 7.03 -15.85 -3.59
N ALA A 194 5.85 -15.23 -3.55
CA ALA A 194 4.71 -15.73 -2.80
C ALA A 194 3.78 -16.64 -3.60
N ASP A 195 3.96 -16.76 -4.93
CA ASP A 195 3.17 -17.63 -5.80
C ASP A 195 3.46 -19.11 -5.46
N SER A 196 2.69 -19.66 -4.54
CA SER A 196 2.94 -20.99 -3.98
C SER A 196 2.41 -22.13 -4.85
N ASP A 197 1.32 -21.88 -5.57
CA ASP A 197 0.66 -22.86 -6.47
C ASP A 197 1.04 -22.70 -7.94
N LYS A 198 1.85 -21.65 -8.26
CA LYS A 198 2.38 -21.35 -9.60
C LYS A 198 1.31 -20.98 -10.63
N ASP A 199 0.21 -20.42 -10.18
CA ASP A 199 -0.88 -19.96 -11.04
C ASP A 199 -0.62 -18.57 -11.65
N ARG A 200 0.49 -17.89 -11.25
CA ARG A 200 0.93 -16.53 -11.63
C ARG A 200 0.10 -15.40 -11.02
N ARG A 201 -0.64 -15.70 -10.01
CA ARG A 201 -1.31 -14.70 -9.19
C ARG A 201 -0.71 -14.72 -7.80
N ILE A 202 -0.71 -13.59 -7.16
CA ILE A 202 -0.38 -13.49 -5.74
C ILE A 202 -1.66 -13.10 -5.03
N THR A 203 -2.19 -14.00 -4.27
CA THR A 203 -3.36 -13.78 -3.43
C THR A 203 -2.97 -13.11 -2.11
N ALA A 204 -3.97 -12.57 -1.42
CA ALA A 204 -3.78 -11.97 -0.09
C ALA A 204 -3.18 -12.98 0.90
N LYS A 205 -3.71 -14.21 0.90
CA LYS A 205 -3.23 -15.27 1.78
C LYS A 205 -1.79 -15.68 1.47
N GLU A 206 -1.45 -15.92 0.23
CA GLU A 206 -0.09 -16.31 -0.18
C GLU A 206 0.94 -15.24 0.19
N LEU A 207 0.62 -13.98 -0.10
CA LEU A 207 1.51 -12.87 0.26
C LEU A 207 1.71 -12.80 1.78
N PHE A 208 0.65 -12.93 2.56
CA PHE A 208 0.73 -12.90 4.01
C PHE A 208 1.57 -14.05 4.58
N ASP A 209 1.32 -15.27 4.13
CA ASP A 209 2.05 -16.46 4.58
C ASP A 209 3.55 -16.33 4.27
N TYR A 210 3.89 -15.89 3.05
CA TYR A 210 5.27 -15.67 2.62
C TYR A 210 5.97 -14.59 3.46
N VAL A 211 5.35 -13.41 3.60
CA VAL A 211 5.92 -12.28 4.34
C VAL A 211 6.04 -12.61 5.82
N SER A 212 4.99 -13.17 6.42
CA SER A 212 4.97 -13.54 7.84
C SER A 212 6.05 -14.55 8.18
N LYS A 213 6.19 -15.61 7.38
CA LYS A 213 7.25 -16.63 7.55
C LYS A 213 8.65 -16.02 7.45
N GLY A 214 8.87 -15.20 6.42
CA GLY A 214 10.19 -14.59 6.18
C GLY A 214 10.60 -13.60 7.27
N VAL A 215 9.69 -12.73 7.69
CA VAL A 215 9.96 -11.74 8.76
C VAL A 215 10.20 -12.43 10.10
N LYS A 216 9.33 -13.36 10.51
CA LYS A 216 9.50 -14.11 11.76
C LYS A 216 10.85 -14.83 11.81
N SER A 217 11.22 -15.52 10.73
CA SER A 217 12.50 -16.23 10.63
C SER A 217 13.69 -15.27 10.78
N GLN A 218 13.70 -14.14 10.06
CA GLN A 218 14.83 -13.21 10.06
C GLN A 218 14.94 -12.36 11.32
N THR A 219 13.85 -12.20 12.07
CA THR A 219 13.83 -11.43 13.32
C THR A 219 13.92 -12.31 14.57
N ASN A 220 14.22 -13.61 14.41
CA ASN A 220 14.15 -14.58 15.51
C ASN A 220 12.83 -14.47 16.29
N ASN A 221 11.73 -14.43 15.54
CA ASN A 221 10.37 -14.32 16.05
C ASN A 221 10.08 -13.09 16.92
N ARG A 222 10.84 -11.98 16.72
CA ARG A 222 10.63 -10.71 17.45
C ARG A 222 9.67 -9.77 16.77
N GLN A 223 9.37 -9.97 15.47
CA GLN A 223 8.44 -9.17 14.69
C GLN A 223 7.39 -10.07 14.04
N HIS A 224 6.11 -9.74 14.24
CA HIS A 224 4.98 -10.53 13.75
C HIS A 224 4.13 -9.66 12.82
N PRO A 225 4.30 -9.79 11.51
CA PRO A 225 3.41 -9.15 10.56
C PRO A 225 1.97 -9.57 10.81
N VAL A 226 1.05 -8.65 10.58
CA VAL A 226 -0.39 -8.90 10.68
C VAL A 226 -1.08 -8.47 9.40
N MET A 227 -2.11 -9.23 9.03
CA MET A 227 -3.01 -8.92 7.93
C MET A 227 -4.41 -8.72 8.50
N TRP A 228 -5.11 -7.70 8.01
CA TRP A 228 -6.45 -7.40 8.50
C TRP A 228 -7.30 -6.67 7.45
N GLY A 229 -8.62 -6.84 7.54
CA GLY A 229 -9.61 -6.25 6.64
C GLY A 229 -10.73 -7.25 6.32
N SER A 230 -11.78 -6.78 5.67
CA SER A 230 -12.84 -7.64 5.11
C SER A 230 -12.53 -7.90 3.64
N PHE A 231 -11.95 -9.04 3.35
CA PHE A 231 -11.59 -9.47 1.99
C PHE A 231 -11.62 -10.99 1.91
N ASP A 232 -11.68 -11.50 0.68
CA ASP A 232 -11.48 -12.91 0.39
C ASP A 232 -9.98 -13.25 0.47
N ASP A 233 -9.61 -14.35 1.11
CA ASP A 233 -8.22 -14.86 1.13
C ASP A 233 -7.65 -15.03 -0.28
N ASN A 234 -8.49 -15.30 -1.27
CA ASN A 234 -8.16 -15.43 -2.69
C ASN A 234 -8.13 -14.07 -3.43
N LEU A 235 -8.30 -12.94 -2.73
CA LEU A 235 -8.19 -11.62 -3.35
C LEU A 235 -6.84 -11.48 -4.05
N THR A 236 -6.84 -11.34 -5.37
CA THR A 236 -5.62 -11.18 -6.18
C THR A 236 -5.02 -9.79 -6.00
N ILE A 237 -3.82 -9.74 -5.43
CA ILE A 237 -3.05 -8.50 -5.26
C ILE A 237 -2.27 -8.17 -6.52
N VAL A 238 -1.55 -9.16 -7.06
CA VAL A 238 -0.77 -9.04 -8.31
C VAL A 238 -1.07 -10.22 -9.22
N GLU A 239 -1.13 -9.97 -10.52
CA GLU A 239 -1.23 -10.99 -11.56
C GLU A 239 -0.13 -10.75 -12.60
N TYR A 240 0.58 -11.82 -12.98
CA TYR A 240 1.67 -11.77 -13.97
C TYR A 240 1.19 -12.28 -15.32
N ARG A 241 1.33 -11.45 -16.36
CA ARG A 241 1.05 -11.87 -17.74
C ARG A 241 2.04 -12.94 -18.21
N LYS A 242 1.60 -13.85 -19.06
CA LYS A 242 2.52 -14.67 -19.87
C LYS A 242 3.35 -13.71 -20.74
N LYS A 243 4.67 -13.89 -20.67
CA LYS A 243 5.55 -13.29 -21.68
C LYS A 243 5.36 -14.01 -23.01
#